data_f859877f113734ecafef5dc658bcdab2
#
_entry.id   f859877f113734ecafef5dc658bcdab2
#
_cell.length_a   1.000
_cell.length_b   1.000
_cell.length_c   1.000
_cell.angle_alpha   90.00
_cell.angle_beta   90.00
_cell.angle_gamma   90.00
#
_symmetry.space_group_name_H-M   'P 1'
#
loop_
_entity.id
_entity.type
_entity.pdbx_description
1 polymer ?
#
loop_
_entity_poly.entity_id
_entity_poly.type
_entity_poly.pdbx_seq_one_letter_code
_entity_poly.pdbx_strand_id
1 'polypeptide(L)'
;MTVPATRLVRQSLAATSQLLALNNENAAHLSHLTHTQFGRLIGESFYAGVINDADALLLSFDQSADYDSPNFLWFRERYDRFVYVDRVVTAAAARGQGYARTLYADLFVRARAAGHTRVVCEVNFEPPNPVSDAFHAALGFVEVGRGSVHNHSKTVRYLLRNL
;
A
#
# COMPACT_ATOMS: atom_id res chain seq x y z
N MET A 1 -0.21 24.44 0.55
CA MET A 1 0.35 23.85 -0.70
C MET A 1 0.36 22.33 -0.55
N THR A 2 -0.28 21.63 -1.46
CA THR A 2 -0.21 20.18 -1.50
C THR A 2 1.15 19.77 -2.10
N VAL A 3 1.92 18.98 -1.35
CA VAL A 3 3.18 18.41 -1.86
C VAL A 3 2.81 17.34 -2.89
N PRO A 4 3.32 17.41 -4.14
CA PRO A 4 3.01 16.43 -5.15
C PRO A 4 3.64 15.07 -4.82
N ALA A 5 2.91 14.00 -5.09
CA ALA A 5 3.47 12.65 -5.06
C ALA A 5 4.39 12.45 -6.28
N THR A 6 5.56 11.91 -6.05
CA THR A 6 6.51 11.56 -7.10
C THR A 6 6.51 10.04 -7.30
N ARG A 7 6.39 9.60 -8.55
CA ARG A 7 6.52 8.17 -8.87
C ARG A 7 7.98 7.75 -8.77
N LEU A 8 8.24 6.65 -8.06
CA LEU A 8 9.54 5.98 -8.08
C LEU A 8 9.76 5.35 -9.46
N VAL A 9 10.62 5.98 -10.25
CA VAL A 9 11.14 5.41 -11.49
C VAL A 9 12.65 5.38 -11.33
N ARG A 10 13.21 4.24 -10.93
CA ARG A 10 14.65 4.03 -10.71
C ARG A 10 15.29 5.17 -9.90
N GLN A 11 15.24 5.09 -8.62
CA GLN A 11 15.91 6.04 -7.72
C GLN A 11 17.37 5.63 -7.44
N SER A 12 18.15 6.63 -6.98
CA SER A 12 19.50 6.40 -6.48
C SER A 12 19.49 5.42 -5.30
N LEU A 13 20.59 4.70 -5.10
CA LEU A 13 20.79 3.80 -3.95
C LEU A 13 20.50 4.47 -2.60
N ALA A 14 20.84 5.76 -2.45
CA ALA A 14 20.62 6.52 -1.23
C ALA A 14 19.13 6.71 -0.93
N ALA A 15 18.32 7.09 -1.92
CA ALA A 15 16.87 7.27 -1.75
C ALA A 15 16.19 5.93 -1.46
N THR A 16 16.61 4.85 -2.11
CA THR A 16 16.11 3.49 -1.84
C THR A 16 16.43 3.07 -0.40
N SER A 17 17.60 3.39 0.12
CA SER A 17 18.01 3.08 1.50
C SER A 17 17.16 3.83 2.52
N GLN A 18 16.81 5.09 2.29
CA GLN A 18 15.94 5.88 3.17
C GLN A 18 14.51 5.32 3.19
N LEU A 19 13.99 4.93 2.04
CA LEU A 19 12.65 4.32 1.93
C LEU A 19 12.62 2.93 2.58
N LEU A 20 13.68 2.15 2.45
CA LEU A 20 13.81 0.87 3.13
C LEU A 20 13.86 1.06 4.65
N ALA A 21 14.61 2.06 5.13
CA ALA A 21 14.63 2.40 6.56
C ALA A 21 13.23 2.80 7.05
N LEU A 22 12.51 3.62 6.32
CA LEU A 22 11.12 3.99 6.62
C LEU A 22 10.22 2.75 6.74
N ASN A 23 10.32 1.81 5.79
CA ASN A 23 9.58 0.55 5.87
C ASN A 23 9.93 -0.23 7.15
N ASN A 24 11.22 -0.41 7.42
CA ASN A 24 11.69 -1.28 8.50
C ASN A 24 11.48 -0.67 9.89
N GLU A 25 11.45 0.64 10.03
CA GLU A 25 11.02 1.33 11.26
C GLU A 25 9.55 1.06 11.60
N ASN A 26 8.75 0.71 10.59
CA ASN A 26 7.33 0.37 10.74
C ASN A 26 7.05 -1.13 10.60
N ALA A 27 8.05 -1.98 10.77
CA ALA A 27 7.94 -3.43 10.59
C ALA A 27 6.93 -4.12 11.53
N ALA A 28 6.52 -3.48 12.63
CA ALA A 28 5.42 -3.97 13.47
C ALA A 28 4.07 -4.04 12.72
N HIS A 29 3.87 -3.17 11.73
CA HIS A 29 2.67 -3.09 10.89
C HIS A 29 2.92 -3.54 9.45
N LEU A 30 4.20 -3.62 9.06
CA LEU A 30 4.67 -4.04 7.75
C LEU A 30 5.66 -5.20 7.93
N SER A 31 5.96 -5.94 6.88
CA SER A 31 7.06 -6.90 6.92
C SER A 31 8.42 -6.19 6.86
N HIS A 32 9.39 -6.69 7.63
CA HIS A 32 10.79 -6.28 7.49
C HIS A 32 11.34 -6.78 6.15
N LEU A 33 12.05 -5.94 5.43
CA LEU A 33 12.58 -6.23 4.10
C LEU A 33 14.10 -6.03 4.05
N THR A 34 14.77 -6.86 3.24
CA THR A 34 16.14 -6.62 2.80
C THR A 34 16.14 -5.67 1.60
N HIS A 35 17.31 -5.13 1.23
CA HIS A 35 17.45 -4.31 0.01
C HIS A 35 16.99 -5.06 -1.25
N THR A 36 17.36 -6.33 -1.38
CA THR A 36 16.98 -7.16 -2.52
C THR A 36 15.46 -7.36 -2.60
N GLN A 37 14.83 -7.68 -1.47
CA GLN A 37 13.38 -7.84 -1.39
C GLN A 37 12.64 -6.54 -1.73
N PHE A 38 13.10 -5.42 -1.17
CA PHE A 38 12.50 -4.11 -1.43
C PHE A 38 12.63 -3.70 -2.90
N GLY A 39 13.81 -3.90 -3.49
CA GLY A 39 14.04 -3.66 -4.91
C GLY A 39 13.15 -4.51 -5.82
N ARG A 40 12.91 -5.78 -5.46
CA ARG A 40 11.98 -6.66 -6.16
C ARG A 40 10.54 -6.13 -6.08
N LEU A 41 10.08 -5.75 -4.89
CA LEU A 41 8.73 -5.19 -4.73
C LEU A 41 8.53 -3.92 -5.56
N ILE A 42 9.52 -3.01 -5.59
CA ILE A 42 9.44 -1.82 -6.44
C ILE A 42 9.37 -2.22 -7.92
N GLY A 43 10.16 -3.20 -8.34
CA GLY A 43 10.18 -3.70 -9.73
C GLY A 43 8.85 -4.30 -10.17
N GLU A 44 8.17 -5.01 -9.29
CA GLU A 44 6.87 -5.63 -9.54
C GLU A 44 5.67 -4.66 -9.38
N SER A 45 5.91 -3.47 -8.80
CA SER A 45 4.82 -2.55 -8.46
C SER A 45 4.12 -1.99 -9.69
N PHE A 46 2.79 -1.89 -9.60
CA PHE A 46 1.98 -1.08 -10.52
C PHE A 46 2.26 0.41 -10.30
N TYR A 47 2.31 0.82 -9.03
CA TYR A 47 2.61 2.18 -8.63
C TYR A 47 3.41 2.16 -7.33
N ALA A 48 4.51 2.88 -7.33
CA ALA A 48 5.30 3.19 -6.16
C ALA A 48 5.36 4.72 -6.02
N GLY A 49 4.63 5.26 -5.07
CA GLY A 49 4.53 6.70 -4.83
C GLY A 49 5.31 7.11 -3.59
N VAL A 50 5.95 8.27 -3.66
CA VAL A 50 6.75 8.83 -2.57
C VAL A 50 6.44 10.30 -2.40
N ILE A 51 6.43 10.76 -1.17
CA ILE A 51 6.39 12.18 -0.81
C ILE A 51 7.77 12.59 -0.32
N ASN A 52 8.31 13.66 -0.87
CA ASN A 52 9.68 14.12 -0.65
C ASN A 52 10.67 12.94 -0.85
N ASP A 53 11.75 12.86 -0.09
CA ASP A 53 12.72 11.76 -0.23
C ASP A 53 12.25 10.48 0.48
N ALA A 54 11.67 10.59 1.67
CA ALA A 54 11.15 9.45 2.44
C ALA A 54 10.15 9.88 3.54
N ASP A 55 9.33 10.88 3.30
CA ASP A 55 8.29 11.29 4.25
C ASP A 55 7.10 10.33 4.22
N ALA A 56 6.77 9.80 3.05
CA ALA A 56 5.74 8.78 2.90
C ALA A 56 5.99 7.93 1.66
N LEU A 57 5.52 6.67 1.71
CA LEU A 57 5.63 5.67 0.65
C LEU A 57 4.31 4.94 0.50
N LEU A 58 3.89 4.67 -0.74
CA LEU A 58 2.81 3.74 -1.07
C LEU A 58 3.30 2.79 -2.16
N LEU A 59 3.17 1.49 -1.93
CA LEU A 59 3.41 0.44 -2.93
C LEU A 59 2.11 -0.28 -3.26
N SER A 60 1.87 -0.49 -4.54
CA SER A 60 0.72 -1.23 -5.02
C SER A 60 1.09 -2.17 -6.16
N PHE A 61 0.29 -3.22 -6.32
CA PHE A 61 0.41 -4.22 -7.38
C PHE A 61 -0.91 -4.34 -8.12
N ASP A 62 -0.87 -4.64 -9.40
CA ASP A 62 -2.06 -5.09 -10.11
C ASP A 62 -2.13 -6.63 -10.13
N GLN A 63 -3.20 -7.17 -10.70
CA GLN A 63 -3.46 -8.61 -10.74
C GLN A 63 -2.37 -9.43 -11.47
N SER A 64 -1.52 -8.80 -12.27
CA SER A 64 -0.46 -9.46 -13.06
C SER A 64 0.87 -9.61 -12.31
N ALA A 65 1.01 -9.00 -11.14
CA ALA A 65 2.25 -9.04 -10.37
C ALA A 65 2.64 -10.45 -9.94
N ASP A 66 3.94 -10.76 -10.01
CA ASP A 66 4.51 -11.95 -9.40
C ASP A 66 4.67 -11.73 -7.89
N TYR A 67 3.54 -11.86 -7.19
CA TYR A 67 3.45 -11.60 -5.75
C TYR A 67 2.59 -12.67 -5.08
N ASP A 68 3.07 -13.22 -3.98
CA ASP A 68 2.51 -14.41 -3.32
C ASP A 68 1.95 -14.12 -1.92
N SER A 69 1.79 -12.85 -1.55
CA SER A 69 1.14 -12.51 -0.28
C SER A 69 -0.26 -13.12 -0.19
N PRO A 70 -0.61 -13.79 0.92
CA PRO A 70 -1.95 -14.37 1.10
C PRO A 70 -3.08 -13.36 0.89
N ASN A 71 -2.90 -12.11 1.31
CA ASN A 71 -3.89 -11.06 1.13
C ASN A 71 -4.06 -10.67 -0.35
N PHE A 72 -2.96 -10.54 -1.08
CA PHE A 72 -3.00 -10.30 -2.52
C PHE A 72 -3.69 -11.47 -3.26
N LEU A 73 -3.35 -12.70 -2.92
CA LEU A 73 -3.93 -13.90 -3.54
C LEU A 73 -5.43 -14.00 -3.28
N TRP A 74 -5.89 -13.60 -2.08
CA TRP A 74 -7.31 -13.55 -1.76
C TRP A 74 -8.11 -12.69 -2.76
N PHE A 75 -7.59 -11.54 -3.15
CA PHE A 75 -8.21 -10.67 -4.16
C PHE A 75 -8.09 -11.25 -5.56
N ARG A 76 -6.93 -11.81 -5.92
CA ARG A 76 -6.68 -12.39 -7.25
C ARG A 76 -7.59 -13.58 -7.57
N GLU A 77 -8.00 -14.33 -6.56
CA GLU A 77 -8.96 -15.43 -6.72
C GLU A 77 -10.40 -14.95 -6.96
N ARG A 78 -10.71 -13.69 -6.66
CA ARG A 78 -12.08 -13.14 -6.65
C ARG A 78 -12.33 -12.07 -7.71
N TYR A 79 -11.29 -11.40 -8.16
CA TYR A 79 -11.40 -10.29 -9.09
C TYR A 79 -10.39 -10.42 -10.23
N ASP A 80 -10.86 -10.28 -11.46
CA ASP A 80 -10.01 -10.38 -12.65
C ASP A 80 -9.06 -9.19 -12.81
N ARG A 81 -9.50 -8.00 -12.39
CA ARG A 81 -8.72 -6.76 -12.45
C ARG A 81 -8.89 -5.94 -11.19
N PHE A 82 -7.77 -5.53 -10.61
CA PHE A 82 -7.72 -4.67 -9.44
C PHE A 82 -6.34 -4.03 -9.29
N VAL A 83 -6.25 -3.00 -8.48
CA VAL A 83 -4.98 -2.50 -7.92
C VAL A 83 -5.01 -2.75 -6.42
N TYR A 84 -4.05 -3.49 -5.93
CA TYR A 84 -3.89 -3.86 -4.52
C TYR A 84 -2.85 -2.96 -3.87
N VAL A 85 -3.23 -2.23 -2.82
CA VAL A 85 -2.30 -1.47 -1.99
C VAL A 85 -1.68 -2.40 -0.96
N ASP A 86 -0.42 -2.72 -1.16
CA ASP A 86 0.33 -3.61 -0.27
C ASP A 86 0.76 -2.91 1.01
N ARG A 87 1.24 -1.67 0.87
CA ARG A 87 1.65 -0.85 2.01
C ARG A 87 1.54 0.63 1.73
N VAL A 88 1.19 1.36 2.77
CA VAL A 88 1.29 2.81 2.85
C VAL A 88 1.88 3.16 4.21
N VAL A 89 2.91 3.98 4.23
CA VAL A 89 3.62 4.35 5.46
C VAL A 89 4.01 5.82 5.41
N THR A 90 3.87 6.51 6.54
CA THR A 90 4.31 7.90 6.71
C THR A 90 5.30 7.96 7.87
N ALA A 91 6.43 8.63 7.67
CA ALA A 91 7.41 8.85 8.70
C ALA A 91 6.78 9.54 9.91
N ALA A 92 7.19 9.16 11.12
CA ALA A 92 6.59 9.66 12.35
C ALA A 92 6.57 11.21 12.42
N ALA A 93 7.66 11.84 12.00
CA ALA A 93 7.78 13.31 11.97
C ALA A 93 6.92 13.99 10.88
N ALA A 94 6.45 13.23 9.89
CA ALA A 94 5.67 13.73 8.76
C ALA A 94 4.16 13.42 8.88
N ARG A 95 3.72 12.80 9.96
CA ARG A 95 2.32 12.47 10.19
C ARG A 95 1.45 13.72 10.34
N GLY A 96 0.17 13.60 9.99
CA GLY A 96 -0.79 14.71 10.07
C GLY A 96 -0.71 15.72 8.92
N GLN A 97 0.16 15.50 7.93
CA GLN A 97 0.31 16.38 6.75
C GLN A 97 -0.58 15.98 5.56
N GLY A 98 -1.34 14.90 5.69
CA GLY A 98 -2.20 14.40 4.61
C GLY A 98 -1.45 13.64 3.51
N TYR A 99 -0.23 13.21 3.75
CA TYR A 99 0.62 12.57 2.72
C TYR A 99 0.06 11.23 2.23
N ALA A 100 -0.45 10.39 3.13
CA ALA A 100 -1.10 9.14 2.74
C ALA A 100 -2.30 9.41 1.82
N ARG A 101 -3.12 10.42 2.13
CA ARG A 101 -4.26 10.83 1.29
C ARG A 101 -3.80 11.30 -0.08
N THR A 102 -2.71 12.07 -0.17
CA THR A 102 -2.12 12.53 -1.43
C THR A 102 -1.66 11.34 -2.29
N LEU A 103 -0.99 10.35 -1.69
CA LEU A 103 -0.55 9.15 -2.38
C LEU A 103 -1.73 8.32 -2.92
N TYR A 104 -2.78 8.14 -2.12
CA TYR A 104 -3.99 7.46 -2.59
C TYR A 104 -4.69 8.21 -3.73
N ALA A 105 -4.76 9.54 -3.65
CA ALA A 105 -5.37 10.34 -4.72
C ALA A 105 -4.63 10.17 -6.05
N ASP A 106 -3.29 10.19 -6.03
CA ASP A 106 -2.48 9.96 -7.23
C ASP A 106 -2.63 8.52 -7.74
N LEU A 107 -2.65 7.54 -6.84
CA LEU A 107 -2.92 6.14 -7.19
C LEU A 107 -4.26 5.99 -7.93
N PHE A 108 -5.32 6.60 -7.43
CA PHE A 108 -6.65 6.51 -8.05
C PHE A 108 -6.67 7.09 -9.46
N VAL A 109 -5.99 8.22 -9.67
CA VAL A 109 -5.85 8.83 -11.01
C VAL A 109 -5.13 7.86 -11.96
N ARG A 110 -4.02 7.30 -11.52
CA ARG A 110 -3.21 6.37 -12.34
C ARG A 110 -3.93 5.05 -12.60
N ALA A 111 -4.63 4.52 -11.63
CA ALA A 111 -5.42 3.29 -11.77
C ALA A 111 -6.54 3.48 -12.82
N ARG A 112 -7.28 4.59 -12.75
CA ARG A 112 -8.28 4.93 -13.78
C ARG A 112 -7.66 5.06 -15.17
N ALA A 113 -6.54 5.77 -15.28
CA ALA A 113 -5.85 5.97 -16.55
C ALA A 113 -5.38 4.65 -17.17
N ALA A 114 -5.06 3.65 -16.35
CA ALA A 114 -4.69 2.30 -16.79
C ALA A 114 -5.90 1.37 -17.02
N GLY A 115 -7.13 1.86 -16.86
CA GLY A 115 -8.36 1.11 -17.10
C GLY A 115 -8.78 0.20 -15.93
N HIS A 116 -8.25 0.42 -14.73
CA HIS A 116 -8.73 -0.24 -13.53
C HIS A 116 -9.99 0.42 -12.99
N THR A 117 -10.89 -0.39 -12.45
CA THR A 117 -12.19 0.07 -11.91
C THR A 117 -12.28 -0.06 -10.39
N ARG A 118 -11.25 -0.63 -9.75
CA ARG A 118 -11.24 -0.85 -8.31
C ARG A 118 -9.83 -0.83 -7.73
N VAL A 119 -9.76 -0.35 -6.50
CA VAL A 119 -8.57 -0.43 -5.64
C VAL A 119 -8.95 -1.22 -4.40
N VAL A 120 -8.07 -2.11 -3.96
CA VAL A 120 -8.29 -3.01 -2.84
C VAL A 120 -7.12 -2.96 -1.86
N CYS A 121 -7.39 -3.27 -0.60
CA CYS A 121 -6.37 -3.41 0.44
C CYS A 121 -6.92 -4.25 1.60
N GLU A 122 -6.09 -4.53 2.59
CA GLU A 122 -6.54 -5.09 3.86
C GLU A 122 -6.18 -4.17 5.03
N VAL A 123 -6.96 -4.28 6.10
CA VAL A 123 -6.69 -3.65 7.39
C VAL A 123 -6.83 -4.69 8.50
N ASN A 124 -5.92 -4.66 9.47
CA ASN A 124 -6.00 -5.56 10.60
C ASN A 124 -7.30 -5.35 11.37
N PHE A 125 -8.02 -6.44 11.58
CA PHE A 125 -9.22 -6.48 12.42
C PHE A 125 -8.87 -6.96 13.83
N GLU A 126 -7.96 -7.92 13.93
CA GLU A 126 -7.49 -8.46 15.19
C GLU A 126 -5.97 -8.76 15.08
N PRO A 127 -5.12 -8.02 15.79
CA PRO A 127 -5.44 -6.85 16.64
C PRO A 127 -5.99 -5.66 15.83
N PRO A 128 -6.88 -4.84 16.43
CA PRO A 128 -7.54 -3.75 15.70
C PRO A 128 -6.59 -2.61 15.32
N ASN A 129 -6.87 -1.96 14.20
CA ASN A 129 -6.20 -0.75 13.76
C ASN A 129 -7.25 0.33 13.43
N PRO A 130 -7.84 0.99 14.45
CA PRO A 130 -8.94 1.93 14.24
C PRO A 130 -8.56 3.17 13.44
N VAL A 131 -7.31 3.60 13.49
CA VAL A 131 -6.82 4.75 12.71
C VAL A 131 -6.85 4.41 11.21
N SER A 132 -6.36 3.25 10.84
CA SER A 132 -6.39 2.77 9.45
C SER A 132 -7.80 2.50 8.97
N ASP A 133 -8.67 1.94 9.81
CA ASP A 133 -10.09 1.74 9.51
C ASP A 133 -10.80 3.05 9.16
N ALA A 134 -10.67 4.06 10.01
CA ALA A 134 -11.28 5.37 9.80
C ALA A 134 -10.72 6.06 8.55
N PHE A 135 -9.41 5.96 8.33
CA PHE A 135 -8.75 6.54 7.16
C PHE A 135 -9.30 5.94 5.86
N HIS A 136 -9.39 4.61 5.77
CA HIS A 136 -9.88 3.95 4.56
C HIS A 136 -11.39 4.15 4.35
N ALA A 137 -12.18 4.16 5.42
CA ALA A 137 -13.60 4.49 5.33
C ALA A 137 -13.82 5.91 4.78
N ALA A 138 -13.03 6.89 5.22
CA ALA A 138 -13.06 8.26 4.71
C ALA A 138 -12.66 8.36 3.23
N LEU A 139 -11.86 7.42 2.71
CA LEU A 139 -11.52 7.31 1.30
C LEU A 139 -12.56 6.55 0.47
N GLY A 140 -13.65 6.07 1.08
CA GLY A 140 -14.72 5.37 0.39
C GLY A 140 -14.50 3.86 0.21
N PHE A 141 -13.58 3.26 0.94
CA PHE A 141 -13.43 1.81 0.99
C PHE A 141 -14.57 1.17 1.80
N VAL A 142 -15.02 0.01 1.34
CA VAL A 142 -16.02 -0.82 2.03
C VAL A 142 -15.48 -2.23 2.23
N GLU A 143 -15.93 -2.89 3.30
CA GLU A 143 -15.53 -4.28 3.59
C GLU A 143 -16.19 -5.23 2.58
N VAL A 144 -15.38 -6.13 2.01
CA VAL A 144 -15.83 -7.17 1.06
C VAL A 144 -15.52 -8.58 1.53
N GLY A 145 -14.84 -8.73 2.65
CA GLY A 145 -14.54 -10.03 3.24
C GLY A 145 -13.58 -9.94 4.41
N ARG A 146 -13.30 -11.08 5.01
CA ARG A 146 -12.34 -11.26 6.10
C ARG A 146 -11.50 -12.48 5.88
N GLY A 147 -10.29 -12.49 6.43
CA GLY A 147 -9.41 -13.64 6.39
C GLY A 147 -8.47 -13.69 7.57
N SER A 148 -7.92 -14.87 7.82
CA SER A 148 -6.88 -15.09 8.81
C SER A 148 -5.55 -15.34 8.11
N VAL A 149 -4.51 -14.67 8.57
CA VAL A 149 -3.14 -14.78 8.05
C VAL A 149 -2.15 -15.08 9.17
N HIS A 150 -0.92 -15.45 8.80
CA HIS A 150 0.14 -15.79 9.76
C HIS A 150 -0.29 -16.89 10.77
N ASN A 151 -0.71 -18.05 10.28
CA ASN A 151 -1.18 -19.19 11.10
C ASN A 151 -2.30 -18.81 12.08
N HIS A 152 -3.27 -18.00 11.63
CA HIS A 152 -4.40 -17.49 12.41
C HIS A 152 -4.02 -16.51 13.53
N SER A 153 -2.79 -15.97 13.56
CA SER A 153 -2.38 -14.97 14.54
C SER A 153 -2.94 -13.58 14.26
N LYS A 154 -3.36 -13.32 13.01
CA LYS A 154 -4.00 -12.06 12.59
C LYS A 154 -5.25 -12.34 11.78
N THR A 155 -6.30 -11.57 12.07
CA THR A 155 -7.49 -11.48 11.23
C THR A 155 -7.49 -10.12 10.54
N VAL A 156 -7.77 -10.12 9.25
CA VAL A 156 -7.83 -8.91 8.44
C VAL A 156 -9.22 -8.71 7.84
N ARG A 157 -9.57 -7.46 7.62
CA ARG A 157 -10.69 -7.07 6.74
C ARG A 157 -10.15 -6.75 5.37
N TYR A 158 -10.78 -7.30 4.36
CA TYR A 158 -10.53 -6.97 2.97
C TYR A 158 -11.45 -5.84 2.54
N LEU A 159 -10.87 -4.78 2.02
CA LEU A 159 -11.54 -3.55 1.66
C LEU A 159 -11.45 -3.30 0.16
N LEU A 160 -12.50 -2.72 -0.41
CA LEU A 160 -12.57 -2.37 -1.82
C LEU A 160 -13.17 -0.97 -1.99
N ARG A 161 -12.57 -0.20 -2.88
CA ARG A 161 -13.12 1.05 -3.40
C ARG A 161 -13.31 0.94 -4.91
N ASN A 162 -14.51 1.24 -5.41
CA ASN A 162 -14.76 1.46 -6.84
C ASN A 162 -14.22 2.85 -7.24
N LEU A 163 -13.65 2.90 -8.43
CA LEU A 163 -13.04 4.11 -8.99
C LEU A 163 -14.03 4.92 -9.86
#